data_9ae8b55156bac495429e22bf470c6e69
#
_entry.id   9ae8b55156bac495429e22bf470c6e69
#
_cell.length_a   1.000
_cell.length_b   1.000
_cell.length_c   1.000
_cell.angle_alpha   90.00
_cell.angle_beta   90.00
_cell.angle_gamma   90.00
#
_symmetry.space_group_name_H-M   'P 1'
#
loop_
_entity.id
_entity.type
_entity.pdbx_description
1 polymer ?
#
loop_
_entity_poly.entity_id
_entity_poly.type
_entity_poly.pdbx_seq_one_letter_code
_entity_poly.pdbx_strand_id
1 'polypeptide(L)'
;MANKNDELVYQLSMTKDQARAVSRACELYARLLNGQLDELNIDLLLHESKDDICGRREAAMYLLLKLKEIYFPELHGHGHSYGIGHDAVSDRVWSTYMAIRHCMAWNEHPEGGIGCQFDRPFSLGNEPVPECIVKNKDCTGDEPVGNQHS
;
A
#
# COMPACT_ATOMS: atom_id res chain seq x y z
N MET A 1 -14.92 -31.75 16.19
CA MET A 1 -13.47 -31.46 16.25
C MET A 1 -13.20 -30.46 15.14
N ALA A 2 -13.01 -29.19 15.46
CA ALA A 2 -12.76 -28.13 14.50
C ALA A 2 -11.34 -28.31 13.97
N ASN A 3 -11.22 -28.51 12.66
CA ASN A 3 -9.96 -28.44 11.94
C ASN A 3 -9.42 -27.02 12.14
N LYS A 4 -8.40 -26.86 12.97
CA LYS A 4 -7.56 -25.66 12.96
C LYS A 4 -6.89 -25.68 11.60
N ASN A 5 -7.43 -24.94 10.63
CA ASN A 5 -6.67 -24.57 9.44
C ASN A 5 -5.42 -23.87 9.99
N ASP A 6 -4.26 -24.52 9.86
CA ASP A 6 -2.98 -23.87 10.04
C ASP A 6 -2.92 -22.79 8.97
N GLU A 7 -3.30 -21.57 9.32
CA GLU A 7 -3.26 -20.42 8.43
C GLU A 7 -1.79 -20.15 8.11
N LEU A 8 -1.39 -20.41 6.86
CA LEU A 8 -0.03 -20.16 6.41
C LEU A 8 0.26 -18.65 6.47
N VAL A 9 1.25 -18.28 7.24
CA VAL A 9 1.72 -16.91 7.34
C VAL A 9 2.93 -16.72 6.42
N TYR A 10 2.84 -15.77 5.51
CA TYR A 10 3.94 -15.40 4.62
C TYR A 10 4.70 -14.21 5.20
N GLN A 11 6.01 -14.34 5.36
CA GLN A 11 6.89 -13.26 5.82
C GLN A 11 7.83 -12.84 4.68
N LEU A 12 7.87 -11.53 4.39
CA LEU A 12 8.71 -10.93 3.38
C LEU A 12 9.64 -9.90 4.02
N SER A 13 10.95 -9.99 3.71
CA SER A 13 11.93 -8.99 4.11
C SER A 13 12.24 -8.04 2.95
N MET A 14 12.18 -6.74 3.21
CA MET A 14 12.35 -5.70 2.20
C MET A 14 13.35 -4.64 2.69
N THR A 15 14.06 -4.01 1.74
CA THR A 15 14.76 -2.75 2.01
C THR A 15 13.74 -1.63 2.21
N LYS A 16 14.19 -0.49 2.75
CA LYS A 16 13.35 0.71 2.92
C LYS A 16 12.70 1.16 1.60
N ASP A 17 13.48 1.19 0.53
CA ASP A 17 12.98 1.64 -0.77
C ASP A 17 12.00 0.63 -1.41
N GLN A 18 12.23 -0.67 -1.21
CA GLN A 18 11.26 -1.69 -1.60
C GLN A 18 9.96 -1.57 -0.80
N ALA A 19 10.04 -1.31 0.50
CA ALA A 19 8.84 -1.08 1.33
C ALA A 19 8.04 0.15 0.88
N ARG A 20 8.72 1.24 0.50
CA ARG A 20 8.07 2.42 -0.09
C ARG A 20 7.36 2.09 -1.40
N ALA A 21 8.04 1.37 -2.30
CA ALA A 21 7.45 0.98 -3.57
C ALA A 21 6.23 0.07 -3.39
N VAL A 22 6.31 -0.92 -2.49
CA VAL A 22 5.18 -1.80 -2.16
C VAL A 22 4.03 -1.01 -1.53
N SER A 23 4.32 -0.11 -0.58
CA SER A 23 3.31 0.76 0.04
C SER A 23 2.57 1.57 -1.03
N ARG A 24 3.31 2.23 -1.95
CA ARG A 24 2.68 3.01 -3.02
C ARG A 24 1.88 2.14 -4.00
N ALA A 25 2.40 0.96 -4.35
CA ALA A 25 1.67 0.02 -5.21
C ALA A 25 0.36 -0.45 -4.57
N CYS A 26 0.37 -0.72 -3.27
CA CYS A 26 -0.83 -1.08 -2.52
C CYS A 26 -1.84 0.08 -2.51
N GLU A 27 -1.40 1.30 -2.20
CA GLU A 27 -2.27 2.48 -2.23
C GLU A 27 -2.91 2.67 -3.59
N LEU A 28 -2.10 2.68 -4.66
CA LEU A 28 -2.58 2.85 -6.02
C LEU A 28 -3.59 1.76 -6.40
N TYR A 29 -3.28 0.50 -6.12
CA TYR A 29 -4.16 -0.60 -6.48
C TYR A 29 -5.51 -0.52 -5.75
N ALA A 30 -5.51 -0.22 -4.45
CA ALA A 30 -6.74 -0.01 -3.70
C ALA A 30 -7.58 1.15 -4.25
N ARG A 31 -6.94 2.26 -4.63
CA ARG A 31 -7.62 3.41 -5.25
C ARG A 31 -8.24 3.05 -6.59
N LEU A 32 -7.53 2.29 -7.44
CA LEU A 32 -8.05 1.84 -8.73
C LEU A 32 -9.28 0.92 -8.57
N LEU A 33 -9.24 -0.02 -7.61
CA LEU A 33 -10.38 -0.88 -7.30
C LEU A 33 -11.60 -0.09 -6.81
N ASN A 34 -11.37 1.05 -6.17
CA ASN A 34 -12.41 1.96 -5.70
C ASN A 34 -12.86 2.99 -6.76
N GLY A 35 -12.40 2.85 -8.01
CA GLY A 35 -12.80 3.74 -9.11
C GLY A 35 -12.07 5.09 -9.16
N GLN A 36 -10.94 5.24 -8.45
CA GLN A 36 -10.08 6.44 -8.48
C GLN A 36 -9.01 6.29 -9.57
N LEU A 37 -9.41 6.21 -10.83
CA LEU A 37 -8.49 6.00 -11.96
C LEU A 37 -7.58 7.22 -12.22
N ASP A 38 -7.97 8.39 -11.80
CA ASP A 38 -7.21 9.64 -11.89
C ASP A 38 -5.88 9.63 -11.11
N GLU A 39 -5.74 8.74 -10.12
CA GLU A 39 -4.48 8.52 -9.42
C GLU A 39 -3.34 8.05 -10.34
N LEU A 40 -3.65 7.33 -11.42
CA LEU A 40 -2.65 6.97 -12.44
C LEU A 40 -1.98 8.19 -13.06
N ASN A 41 -2.73 9.27 -13.26
CA ASN A 41 -2.21 10.49 -13.83
C ASN A 41 -1.18 11.16 -12.91
N ILE A 42 -1.41 11.09 -11.60
CA ILE A 42 -0.49 11.60 -10.60
C ILE A 42 0.80 10.78 -10.62
N ASP A 43 0.70 9.46 -10.55
CA ASP A 43 1.87 8.58 -10.45
C ASP A 43 2.75 8.58 -11.70
N LEU A 44 2.13 8.54 -12.88
CA LEU A 44 2.88 8.39 -14.12
C LEU A 44 3.50 9.71 -14.61
N LEU A 45 2.91 10.85 -14.25
CA LEU A 45 3.40 12.16 -14.73
C LEU A 45 4.28 12.92 -13.73
N LEU A 46 4.42 12.44 -12.50
CA LEU A 46 5.28 13.10 -11.48
C LEU A 46 6.76 13.12 -11.85
N HIS A 47 7.21 12.25 -12.74
CA HIS A 47 8.62 12.06 -13.08
C HIS A 47 9.03 12.71 -14.40
N GLU A 48 8.13 13.44 -15.09
CA GLU A 48 8.41 14.04 -16.39
C GLU A 48 8.78 15.53 -16.30
N SER A 49 9.53 16.01 -17.31
CA SER A 49 9.94 17.42 -17.41
C SER A 49 8.75 18.36 -17.65
N LYS A 50 8.84 19.57 -17.11
CA LYS A 50 7.72 20.51 -16.98
C LYS A 50 7.10 21.05 -18.28
N ASP A 51 7.77 20.93 -19.42
CA ASP A 51 7.42 21.71 -20.62
C ASP A 51 6.26 21.16 -21.46
N ASP A 52 5.82 19.90 -21.25
CA ASP A 52 4.68 19.29 -21.97
C ASP A 52 3.63 18.61 -21.05
N ILE A 53 3.73 18.84 -19.76
CA ILE A 53 2.91 18.12 -18.77
C ILE A 53 1.43 18.53 -18.84
N CYS A 54 1.11 19.81 -19.09
CA CYS A 54 -0.27 20.28 -18.99
C CYS A 54 -1.19 19.63 -20.01
N GLY A 55 -0.84 19.65 -21.30
CA GLY A 55 -1.69 19.07 -22.35
C GLY A 55 -1.81 17.56 -22.26
N ARG A 56 -0.71 16.85 -21.93
CA ARG A 56 -0.72 15.40 -21.74
C ARG A 56 -1.54 14.99 -20.52
N ARG A 57 -1.43 15.77 -19.44
CA ARG A 57 -2.21 15.54 -18.21
C ARG A 57 -3.71 15.69 -18.44
N GLU A 58 -4.13 16.72 -19.17
CA GLU A 58 -5.53 16.94 -19.51
C GLU A 58 -6.07 15.83 -20.41
N ALA A 59 -5.32 15.45 -21.44
CA ALA A 59 -5.68 14.35 -22.33
C ALA A 59 -5.78 13.01 -21.58
N ALA A 60 -4.81 12.71 -20.73
CA ALA A 60 -4.84 11.50 -19.89
C ALA A 60 -6.03 11.49 -18.93
N MET A 61 -6.31 12.62 -18.27
CA MET A 61 -7.45 12.76 -17.38
C MET A 61 -8.78 12.51 -18.12
N TYR A 62 -8.95 13.08 -19.29
CA TYR A 62 -10.13 12.84 -20.12
C TYR A 62 -10.33 11.34 -20.45
N LEU A 63 -9.25 10.64 -20.84
CA LEU A 63 -9.30 9.22 -21.15
C LEU A 63 -9.58 8.36 -19.93
N LEU A 64 -8.96 8.69 -18.77
CA LEU A 64 -9.19 7.98 -17.51
C LEU A 64 -10.65 8.11 -17.04
N LEU A 65 -11.27 9.28 -17.26
CA LEU A 65 -12.71 9.45 -16.99
C LEU A 65 -13.58 8.60 -17.91
N LYS A 66 -13.23 8.53 -19.19
CA LYS A 66 -13.97 7.65 -20.11
C LYS A 66 -13.83 6.18 -19.74
N LEU A 67 -12.65 5.75 -19.31
CA LEU A 67 -12.44 4.40 -18.78
C LEU A 67 -13.25 4.18 -17.50
N LYS A 68 -13.28 5.17 -16.60
CA LYS A 68 -14.10 5.08 -15.39
C LYS A 68 -15.59 4.89 -15.69
N GLU A 69 -16.15 5.61 -16.64
CA GLU A 69 -17.54 5.45 -17.08
C GLU A 69 -17.85 4.00 -17.60
N ILE A 70 -16.84 3.34 -18.16
CA ILE A 70 -16.97 1.96 -18.67
C ILE A 70 -16.87 0.93 -17.54
N TYR A 71 -15.86 1.07 -16.66
CA TYR A 71 -15.61 0.09 -15.59
C TYR A 71 -16.51 0.27 -14.37
N PHE A 72 -16.94 1.50 -14.12
CA PHE A 72 -17.70 1.90 -12.92
C PHE A 72 -18.88 2.81 -13.34
N PRO A 73 -19.85 2.26 -14.11
CA PRO A 73 -20.93 3.07 -14.69
C PRO A 73 -21.82 3.76 -13.66
N GLU A 74 -21.82 3.28 -12.42
CA GLU A 74 -22.55 3.87 -11.30
C GLU A 74 -21.80 5.04 -10.61
N LEU A 75 -20.49 5.19 -10.88
CA LEU A 75 -19.67 6.26 -10.33
C LEU A 75 -19.57 7.42 -11.33
N HIS A 76 -20.50 8.36 -11.26
CA HIS A 76 -20.53 9.49 -12.18
C HIS A 76 -19.59 10.62 -11.71
N GLY A 77 -18.75 11.12 -12.64
CA GLY A 77 -17.89 12.28 -12.43
C GLY A 77 -16.57 12.03 -11.68
N HIS A 78 -15.81 13.11 -11.48
CA HIS A 78 -14.44 13.05 -10.96
C HIS A 78 -14.36 12.67 -9.47
N GLY A 79 -15.27 13.08 -8.65
CA GLY A 79 -15.15 12.98 -7.19
C GLY A 79 -15.78 11.74 -6.57
N HIS A 80 -16.41 10.87 -7.35
CA HIS A 80 -17.10 9.72 -6.81
C HIS A 80 -16.18 8.49 -6.83
N SER A 81 -16.11 7.81 -5.72
CA SER A 81 -15.40 6.53 -5.55
C SER A 81 -16.15 5.66 -4.57
N TYR A 82 -15.91 4.37 -4.63
CA TYR A 82 -16.34 3.48 -3.56
C TYR A 82 -15.55 3.77 -2.28
N GLY A 83 -16.15 3.46 -1.16
CA GLY A 83 -15.55 3.57 0.16
C GLY A 83 -15.01 2.22 0.66
N ILE A 84 -14.48 2.27 1.87
CA ILE A 84 -14.09 1.10 2.65
C ILE A 84 -15.29 0.16 2.81
N GLY A 85 -15.05 -1.16 2.69
CA GLY A 85 -16.07 -2.20 2.80
C GLY A 85 -16.82 -2.51 1.51
N HIS A 86 -16.49 -1.82 0.41
CA HIS A 86 -17.09 -2.12 -0.89
C HIS A 86 -16.54 -3.40 -1.51
N ASP A 87 -15.22 -3.58 -1.46
CA ASP A 87 -14.52 -4.74 -2.03
C ASP A 87 -13.46 -5.28 -1.07
N ALA A 88 -13.53 -6.58 -0.76
CA ALA A 88 -12.62 -7.22 0.18
C ALA A 88 -11.14 -7.18 -0.27
N VAL A 89 -10.88 -7.21 -1.60
CA VAL A 89 -9.50 -7.10 -2.12
C VAL A 89 -8.98 -5.69 -1.90
N SER A 90 -9.80 -4.67 -2.19
CA SER A 90 -9.47 -3.28 -1.93
C SER A 90 -9.15 -3.05 -0.44
N ASP A 91 -9.96 -3.57 0.45
CA ASP A 91 -9.79 -3.46 1.91
C ASP A 91 -8.48 -4.11 2.39
N ARG A 92 -8.15 -5.32 1.89
CA ARG A 92 -6.87 -6.00 2.21
C ARG A 92 -5.67 -5.19 1.77
N VAL A 93 -5.71 -4.69 0.54
CA VAL A 93 -4.60 -3.92 -0.04
C VAL A 93 -4.43 -2.59 0.69
N TRP A 94 -5.55 -1.91 1.01
CA TRP A 94 -5.53 -0.68 1.79
C TRP A 94 -5.01 -0.89 3.22
N SER A 95 -5.42 -1.97 3.87
CA SER A 95 -4.91 -2.37 5.19
C SER A 95 -3.39 -2.60 5.16
N THR A 96 -2.88 -3.27 4.11
CA THR A 96 -1.44 -3.48 3.91
C THR A 96 -0.70 -2.16 3.73
N TYR A 97 -1.22 -1.26 2.90
CA TYR A 97 -0.69 0.09 2.75
C TYR A 97 -0.59 0.84 4.09
N MET A 98 -1.67 0.84 4.87
CA MET A 98 -1.68 1.52 6.18
C MET A 98 -0.63 0.94 7.14
N ALA A 99 -0.49 -0.38 7.20
CA ALA A 99 0.47 -1.04 8.09
C ALA A 99 1.92 -0.69 7.71
N ILE A 100 2.28 -0.75 6.43
CA ILE A 100 3.63 -0.40 5.97
C ILE A 100 3.90 1.09 6.21
N ARG A 101 2.99 1.98 5.84
CA ARG A 101 3.11 3.43 6.01
C ARG A 101 3.31 3.81 7.47
N HIS A 102 2.52 3.25 8.36
CA HIS A 102 2.62 3.48 9.80
C HIS A 102 3.98 3.04 10.35
N CYS A 103 4.38 1.82 10.04
CA CYS A 103 5.66 1.27 10.46
C CYS A 103 6.85 2.13 9.99
N MET A 104 6.82 2.60 8.74
CA MET A 104 7.86 3.46 8.19
C MET A 104 7.88 4.85 8.86
N ALA A 105 6.71 5.47 9.07
CA ALA A 105 6.62 6.79 9.69
C ALA A 105 7.22 6.79 11.10
N TRP A 106 6.87 5.82 11.93
CA TRP A 106 7.41 5.71 13.29
C TRP A 106 8.89 5.31 13.34
N ASN A 107 9.39 4.60 12.33
CA ASN A 107 10.82 4.31 12.21
C ASN A 107 11.63 5.55 11.79
N GLU A 108 11.07 6.40 10.93
CA GLU A 108 11.72 7.64 10.48
C GLU A 108 11.63 8.76 11.51
N HIS A 109 10.54 8.80 12.27
CA HIS A 109 10.22 9.82 13.26
C HIS A 109 9.74 9.18 14.56
N PRO A 110 10.65 8.63 15.40
CA PRO A 110 10.28 7.96 16.65
C PRO A 110 9.57 8.88 17.66
N GLU A 111 9.78 10.19 17.53
CA GLU A 111 9.11 11.23 18.31
C GLU A 111 7.65 11.45 17.89
N GLY A 112 7.22 10.81 16.79
CA GLY A 112 5.91 11.01 16.19
C GLY A 112 5.83 12.26 15.31
N GLY A 113 4.63 12.52 14.76
CA GLY A 113 4.40 13.66 13.89
C GLY A 113 2.91 13.90 13.65
N ILE A 114 2.62 14.92 12.87
CA ILE A 114 1.24 15.26 12.44
C ILE A 114 0.98 14.59 11.10
N GLY A 115 -0.12 13.84 11.01
CA GLY A 115 -0.57 13.23 9.77
C GLY A 115 -1.02 11.77 9.95
N CYS A 116 -1.88 11.34 9.06
CA CYS A 116 -2.52 10.01 9.11
C CYS A 116 -1.55 8.82 9.02
N GLN A 117 -0.29 9.04 8.65
CA GLN A 117 0.75 8.00 8.66
C GLN A 117 1.14 7.57 10.09
N PHE A 118 0.90 8.41 11.09
CA PHE A 118 1.14 8.08 12.50
C PHE A 118 -0.06 7.44 13.17
N ASP A 119 -1.24 7.48 12.54
CA ASP A 119 -2.43 6.84 13.06
C ASP A 119 -2.27 5.32 13.02
N ARG A 120 -2.71 4.67 14.09
CA ARG A 120 -2.65 3.21 14.17
C ARG A 120 -3.53 2.59 13.08
N PRO A 121 -3.00 1.64 12.29
CA PRO A 121 -3.80 0.90 11.33
C PRO A 121 -4.97 0.19 12.02
N PHE A 122 -6.09 0.16 11.36
CA PHE A 122 -7.30 -0.52 11.86
C PHE A 122 -7.80 -1.55 10.84
N SER A 123 -8.56 -2.52 11.32
CA SER A 123 -9.14 -3.55 10.48
C SER A 123 -10.19 -2.97 9.55
N LEU A 124 -10.13 -3.35 8.29
CA LEU A 124 -11.13 -3.07 7.27
C LEU A 124 -11.88 -4.35 6.97
N GLY A 125 -13.20 -4.31 7.04
CA GLY A 125 -14.01 -5.51 6.92
C GLY A 125 -13.68 -6.54 8.00
N ASN A 126 -13.57 -7.80 7.61
CA ASN A 126 -13.29 -8.94 8.51
C ASN A 126 -11.82 -9.40 8.49
N GLU A 127 -10.95 -8.69 7.76
CA GLU A 127 -9.54 -9.07 7.61
C GLU A 127 -8.70 -8.54 8.78
N PRO A 128 -7.72 -9.32 9.26
CA PRO A 128 -6.78 -8.84 10.27
C PRO A 128 -5.86 -7.75 9.69
N VAL A 129 -5.41 -6.84 10.55
CA VAL A 129 -4.39 -5.86 10.17
C VAL A 129 -3.06 -6.58 9.99
N PRO A 130 -2.37 -6.43 8.84
CA PRO A 130 -1.05 -7.01 8.65
C PRO A 130 -0.04 -6.46 9.65
N GLU A 131 0.86 -7.30 10.13
CA GLU A 131 1.96 -6.89 10.98
C GLU A 131 3.13 -6.37 10.12
N CYS A 132 3.64 -5.19 10.45
CA CYS A 132 4.83 -4.62 9.84
C CYS A 132 5.83 -4.25 10.92
N ILE A 133 7.04 -4.81 10.85
CA ILE A 133 8.12 -4.57 11.83
C ILE A 133 9.40 -4.16 11.12
N VAL A 134 10.19 -3.29 11.77
CA VAL A 134 11.55 -2.95 11.34
C VAL A 134 12.54 -3.82 12.09
N LYS A 135 13.44 -4.50 11.36
CA LYS A 135 14.56 -5.23 11.93
C LYS A 135 15.86 -4.56 11.54
N ASN A 136 16.71 -4.23 12.50
CA ASN A 136 18.06 -3.78 12.22
C ASN A 136 18.91 -4.97 11.74
N LYS A 137 19.70 -4.77 10.70
CA LYS A 137 20.57 -5.82 10.13
C LYS A 137 21.65 -6.30 11.10
N ASP A 138 21.96 -5.51 12.12
CA ASP A 138 23.09 -5.76 13.02
C ASP A 138 22.79 -6.72 14.18
N CYS A 139 21.58 -7.29 14.25
CA CYS A 139 21.17 -8.21 15.32
C CYS A 139 21.22 -9.70 14.93
N THR A 140 21.84 -10.07 13.81
CA THR A 140 22.07 -11.49 13.48
C THR A 140 23.46 -11.95 13.91
N GLY A 141 23.71 -11.91 15.22
CA GLY A 141 24.83 -12.61 15.85
C GLY A 141 24.45 -14.03 16.28
N ASP A 142 24.00 -14.87 15.36
CA ASP A 142 24.00 -16.32 15.56
C ASP A 142 25.07 -16.92 14.66
N GLU A 143 26.33 -16.83 15.10
CA GLU A 143 27.36 -17.77 14.62
C GLU A 143 27.01 -19.18 15.14
N PRO A 144 26.92 -20.17 14.25
CA PRO A 144 26.82 -21.56 14.72
C PRO A 144 28.12 -21.90 15.44
N VAL A 145 28.03 -22.19 16.72
CA VAL A 145 29.13 -22.77 17.53
C VAL A 145 29.59 -24.05 16.86
N GLY A 146 30.76 -24.00 16.23
CA GLY A 146 31.42 -25.17 15.66
C GLY A 146 31.68 -26.21 16.72
N ASN A 147 31.07 -27.38 16.57
CA ASN A 147 31.44 -28.58 17.30
C ASN A 147 32.82 -29.02 16.85
N GLN A 148 33.84 -28.71 17.63
CA GLN A 148 35.12 -29.40 17.60
C GLN A 148 34.96 -30.69 18.41
N HIS A 149 34.89 -31.79 17.74
CA HIS A 149 35.19 -33.11 18.30
C HIS A 149 36.60 -33.51 17.91
N SER A 150 37.43 -33.58 18.91
CA SER A 150 38.70 -34.31 18.92
C SER A 150 38.42 -35.80 19.01
#